data_3926b8a000a2ab5e31f5f1c7f39b6116
#
_entry.id   3926b8a000a2ab5e31f5f1c7f39b6116
#
_cell.length_a   1.000
_cell.length_b   1.000
_cell.length_c   1.000
_cell.angle_alpha   90.00
_cell.angle_beta   90.00
_cell.angle_gamma   90.00
#
_symmetry.space_group_name_H-M   'P 1'
#
loop_
_entity.id
_entity.type
_entity.pdbx_description
1 polymer ?
#
loop_
_entity_poly.entity_id
_entity_poly.type
_entity_poly.pdbx_seq_one_letter_code
_entity_poly.pdbx_strand_id
1 'polypeptide(L)'
;DGSKQAYTKVYGTCPEILAQTAVKNIKKQLAGIVYLIGAGPGDPGLITVKGKEILKKADCVIYDRLIPQELLDETKEGCEHIYVGKENHHHTMKQEQINELLAQKALQYDIVVRLKGGDPFVFGRGGEEALYLADHGIYCEVVPGISSCIAAAELAGIPVTHRGISKGFRVVTAHDRRNQLSDLNFASMAKSEETLVFLM
;
A
#
# COMPACT_ATOMS: atom_id res chain seq x y z
N ASP A 1 -34.12 -0.47 24.48
CA ASP A 1 -33.72 0.33 23.30
C ASP A 1 -34.71 1.40 22.86
N GLY A 2 -35.99 1.23 23.18
CA GLY A 2 -37.00 2.26 22.95
C GLY A 2 -36.73 3.59 23.69
N SER A 3 -36.04 3.55 24.83
CA SER A 3 -35.65 4.74 25.59
C SER A 3 -34.62 5.61 24.84
N LYS A 4 -33.66 5.01 24.13
CA LYS A 4 -32.68 5.75 23.34
C LYS A 4 -33.31 6.43 22.12
N GLN A 5 -34.25 5.75 21.46
CA GLN A 5 -35.00 6.32 20.33
C GLN A 5 -35.90 7.47 20.78
N ALA A 6 -36.58 7.32 21.92
CA ALA A 6 -37.39 8.37 22.50
C ALA A 6 -36.56 9.60 22.88
N TYR A 7 -35.40 9.39 23.50
CA TYR A 7 -34.47 10.48 23.85
C TYR A 7 -33.99 11.22 22.59
N THR A 8 -33.57 10.50 21.56
CA THR A 8 -33.09 11.10 20.30
C THR A 8 -34.17 11.94 19.62
N LYS A 9 -35.45 11.49 19.70
CA LYS A 9 -36.59 12.24 19.12
C LYS A 9 -36.87 13.56 19.83
N VAL A 10 -36.67 13.61 21.13
CA VAL A 10 -37.04 14.80 21.97
C VAL A 10 -35.85 15.73 22.17
N TYR A 11 -34.66 15.18 22.39
CA TYR A 11 -33.47 15.94 22.81
C TYR A 11 -32.33 15.92 21.75
N GLY A 12 -32.59 15.37 20.56
CA GLY A 12 -31.56 15.16 19.56
C GLY A 12 -30.84 13.82 19.74
N THR A 13 -29.53 13.81 19.65
CA THR A 13 -28.76 12.55 19.74
C THR A 13 -28.64 12.08 21.20
N CYS A 14 -28.93 10.79 21.42
CA CYS A 14 -28.79 10.15 22.72
C CYS A 14 -27.37 10.35 23.31
N PRO A 15 -27.21 10.68 24.61
CA PRO A 15 -25.89 10.91 25.22
C PRO A 15 -24.89 9.78 25.04
N GLU A 16 -25.35 8.50 25.05
CA GLU A 16 -24.49 7.36 24.80
C GLU A 16 -23.96 7.32 23.37
N ILE A 17 -24.79 7.70 22.41
CA ILE A 17 -24.39 7.80 21.00
C ILE A 17 -23.40 8.95 20.82
N LEU A 18 -23.65 10.09 21.48
CA LEU A 18 -22.71 11.22 21.50
C LEU A 18 -21.38 10.83 22.13
N ALA A 19 -21.40 10.12 23.26
CA ALA A 19 -20.20 9.64 23.92
C ALA A 19 -19.42 8.66 23.04
N GLN A 20 -20.10 7.69 22.42
CA GLN A 20 -19.47 6.76 21.48
C GLN A 20 -18.89 7.47 20.26
N THR A 21 -19.61 8.45 19.73
CA THR A 21 -19.14 9.27 18.61
C THR A 21 -17.95 10.13 19.01
N ALA A 22 -17.99 10.74 20.20
CA ALA A 22 -16.88 11.51 20.74
C ALA A 22 -15.63 10.63 20.96
N VAL A 23 -15.79 9.42 21.54
CA VAL A 23 -14.70 8.46 21.73
C VAL A 23 -14.13 8.02 20.37
N LYS A 24 -14.98 7.76 19.38
CA LYS A 24 -14.55 7.40 18.03
C LYS A 24 -13.78 8.55 17.35
N ASN A 25 -14.26 9.78 17.52
CA ASN A 25 -13.61 10.97 16.98
C ASN A 25 -12.28 11.27 17.69
N ILE A 26 -12.21 11.09 19.01
CA ILE A 26 -10.97 11.22 19.80
C ILE A 26 -9.95 10.15 19.35
N LYS A 27 -10.38 8.89 19.22
CA LYS A 27 -9.50 7.83 18.68
C LYS A 27 -9.00 8.14 17.28
N LYS A 28 -9.87 8.69 16.41
CA LYS A 28 -9.49 9.12 15.06
C LYS A 28 -8.51 10.31 15.08
N GLN A 29 -8.62 11.21 16.07
CA GLN A 29 -7.68 12.33 16.26
C GLN A 29 -6.35 11.88 16.88
N LEU A 30 -6.33 10.75 17.60
CA LEU A 30 -5.15 10.20 18.24
C LEU A 30 -4.40 9.19 17.36
N ALA A 31 -5.03 8.69 16.29
CA ALA A 31 -4.35 7.81 15.34
C ALA A 31 -3.42 8.64 14.46
N GLY A 32 -2.20 8.16 14.28
CA GLY A 32 -1.25 8.71 13.33
C GLY A 32 -1.68 8.48 11.88
N ILE A 33 -0.87 8.97 10.95
CA ILE A 33 -1.10 8.82 9.52
C ILE A 33 -0.34 7.61 9.01
N VAL A 34 -1.00 6.78 8.20
CA VAL A 34 -0.34 5.70 7.47
C VAL A 34 -0.08 6.17 6.04
N TYR A 35 1.17 6.06 5.61
CA TYR A 35 1.59 6.33 4.24
C TYR A 35 1.92 5.02 3.53
N LEU A 36 1.19 4.71 2.44
CA LEU A 36 1.56 3.63 1.52
C LEU A 36 2.50 4.20 0.47
N ILE A 37 3.79 3.91 0.59
CA ILE A 37 4.81 4.53 -0.27
C ILE A 37 5.39 3.48 -1.22
N GLY A 38 5.39 3.81 -2.53
CA GLY A 38 6.12 3.03 -3.53
C GLY A 38 7.61 3.34 -3.47
N ALA A 39 8.40 2.31 -3.19
CA ALA A 39 9.86 2.39 -3.12
C ALA A 39 10.55 2.39 -4.49
N GLY A 40 9.78 2.19 -5.57
CA GLY A 40 10.34 2.03 -6.89
C GLY A 40 10.83 0.59 -7.18
N PRO A 41 11.57 0.39 -8.29
CA PRO A 41 11.90 -0.93 -8.81
C PRO A 41 13.12 -1.60 -8.17
N GLY A 42 13.68 -1.03 -7.12
CA GLY A 42 14.85 -1.56 -6.40
C GLY A 42 16.06 -0.63 -6.36
N ASP A 43 16.15 0.34 -7.26
CA ASP A 43 17.13 1.42 -7.21
C ASP A 43 16.66 2.50 -6.21
N PRO A 44 17.43 2.79 -5.12
CA PRO A 44 17.05 3.81 -4.15
C PRO A 44 16.91 5.22 -4.74
N GLY A 45 17.56 5.49 -5.87
CA GLY A 45 17.45 6.76 -6.61
C GLY A 45 16.11 6.94 -7.32
N LEU A 46 15.33 5.87 -7.45
CA LEU A 46 14.04 5.89 -8.14
C LEU A 46 12.83 5.98 -7.19
N ILE A 47 13.05 6.23 -5.92
CA ILE A 47 11.97 6.63 -5.02
C ILE A 47 11.54 8.06 -5.35
N THR A 48 10.25 8.37 -5.21
CA THR A 48 9.78 9.74 -5.41
C THR A 48 10.31 10.66 -4.31
N VAL A 49 10.53 11.94 -4.65
CA VAL A 49 10.96 12.96 -3.66
C VAL A 49 10.00 12.98 -2.47
N LYS A 50 8.68 12.98 -2.71
CA LYS A 50 7.67 12.96 -1.65
C LYS A 50 7.80 11.71 -0.77
N GLY A 51 7.98 10.53 -1.38
CA GLY A 51 8.17 9.28 -0.64
C GLY A 51 9.40 9.33 0.28
N LYS A 52 10.53 9.81 -0.25
CA LYS A 52 11.78 9.98 0.52
C LYS A 52 11.63 10.96 1.68
N GLU A 53 10.98 12.10 1.46
CA GLU A 53 10.74 13.12 2.49
C GLU A 53 9.88 12.61 3.66
N ILE A 54 8.87 11.78 3.36
CA ILE A 54 8.02 11.16 4.38
C ILE A 54 8.80 10.06 5.10
N LEU A 55 9.54 9.23 4.36
CA LEU A 55 10.35 8.14 4.91
C LEU A 55 11.34 8.64 5.95
N LYS A 56 12.00 9.78 5.71
CA LYS A 56 12.90 10.44 6.66
C LYS A 56 12.25 10.85 7.98
N LYS A 57 10.94 11.04 7.99
CA LYS A 57 10.17 11.46 9.16
C LYS A 57 9.46 10.31 9.85
N ALA A 58 9.51 9.11 9.27
CA ALA A 58 8.78 7.95 9.75
C ALA A 58 9.17 7.57 11.19
N ASP A 59 8.16 7.26 12.01
CA ASP A 59 8.34 6.67 13.35
C ASP A 59 8.41 5.15 13.27
N CYS A 60 7.70 4.57 12.30
CA CYS A 60 7.66 3.14 12.05
C CYS A 60 7.60 2.88 10.54
N VAL A 61 8.44 1.95 10.05
CA VAL A 61 8.43 1.49 8.66
C VAL A 61 8.13 0.00 8.63
N ILE A 62 7.04 -0.37 7.93
CA ILE A 62 6.64 -1.76 7.69
C ILE A 62 6.97 -2.06 6.23
N TYR A 63 7.82 -3.04 5.98
CA TYR A 63 8.40 -3.28 4.65
C TYR A 63 8.53 -4.76 4.30
N ASP A 64 8.70 -5.06 3.02
CA ASP A 64 8.88 -6.41 2.48
C ASP A 64 10.29 -6.61 1.86
N ARG A 65 10.53 -7.81 1.32
CA ARG A 65 11.83 -8.25 0.78
C ARG A 65 12.35 -7.39 -0.39
N LEU A 66 11.47 -6.66 -1.09
CA LEU A 66 11.86 -5.91 -2.29
C LEU A 66 12.46 -4.54 -1.97
N ILE A 67 12.54 -4.18 -0.70
CA ILE A 67 13.04 -2.87 -0.28
C ILE A 67 14.56 -2.92 -0.09
N PRO A 68 15.33 -2.06 -0.78
CA PRO A 68 16.75 -1.95 -0.57
C PRO A 68 17.06 -1.35 0.81
N GLN A 69 18.13 -1.84 1.44
CA GLN A 69 18.54 -1.42 2.79
C GLN A 69 18.84 0.08 2.84
N GLU A 70 19.38 0.64 1.79
CA GLU A 70 19.72 2.06 1.67
C GLU A 70 18.52 2.99 1.89
N LEU A 71 17.30 2.53 1.57
CA LEU A 71 16.09 3.30 1.87
C LEU A 71 15.73 3.25 3.35
N LEU A 72 15.99 2.13 4.03
CA LEU A 72 15.77 2.02 5.47
C LEU A 72 16.79 2.88 6.26
N ASP A 73 18.00 2.99 5.74
CA ASP A 73 19.05 3.82 6.33
C ASP A 73 18.75 5.34 6.25
N GLU A 74 17.83 5.75 5.36
CA GLU A 74 17.37 7.14 5.25
C GLU A 74 16.38 7.55 6.36
N THR A 75 15.89 6.60 7.16
CA THR A 75 14.94 6.89 8.24
C THR A 75 15.62 7.62 9.40
N LYS A 76 14.85 8.34 10.20
CA LYS A 76 15.39 9.00 11.39
C LYS A 76 15.85 7.99 12.45
N GLU A 77 16.76 8.42 13.32
CA GLU A 77 17.17 7.65 14.49
C GLU A 77 15.96 7.27 15.36
N GLY A 78 15.93 6.01 15.82
CA GLY A 78 14.83 5.48 16.63
C GLY A 78 13.60 5.06 15.84
N CYS A 79 13.60 5.12 14.50
CA CYS A 79 12.53 4.57 13.68
C CYS A 79 12.42 3.05 13.85
N GLU A 80 11.23 2.54 14.16
CA GLU A 80 10.98 1.11 14.23
C GLU A 80 10.90 0.50 12.82
N HIS A 81 11.68 -0.55 12.55
CA HIS A 81 11.63 -1.28 11.28
C HIS A 81 10.99 -2.64 11.47
N ILE A 82 9.91 -2.94 10.74
CA ILE A 82 9.17 -4.20 10.82
C ILE A 82 9.15 -4.87 9.45
N TYR A 83 9.84 -5.99 9.35
CA TYR A 83 9.83 -6.82 8.16
C TYR A 83 8.59 -7.72 8.11
N VAL A 84 7.86 -7.71 7.00
CA VAL A 84 6.65 -8.53 6.81
C VAL A 84 6.73 -9.45 5.58
N GLY A 85 7.90 -9.54 4.96
CA GLY A 85 8.14 -10.39 3.80
C GLY A 85 8.24 -11.88 4.14
N LYS A 86 8.43 -12.70 3.09
CA LYS A 86 8.69 -14.14 3.26
C LYS A 86 10.14 -14.35 3.68
N GLU A 87 10.36 -14.91 4.87
CA GLU A 87 11.65 -15.49 5.22
C GLU A 87 11.64 -17.01 5.02
N ASN A 88 12.79 -17.56 4.59
CA ASN A 88 12.99 -19.01 4.51
C ASN A 88 12.88 -19.57 5.94
N HIS A 89 11.82 -20.35 6.23
CA HIS A 89 11.53 -21.04 7.50
C HIS A 89 10.64 -20.31 8.53
N HIS A 90 10.16 -19.07 8.31
CA HIS A 90 9.14 -18.45 9.16
C HIS A 90 7.82 -18.25 8.42
N HIS A 91 6.69 -18.37 9.15
CA HIS A 91 5.36 -18.18 8.59
C HIS A 91 5.25 -16.79 7.97
N THR A 92 5.01 -16.75 6.66
CA THR A 92 4.69 -15.50 5.96
C THR A 92 3.48 -14.86 6.63
N MET A 93 3.61 -13.60 7.04
CA MET A 93 2.49 -12.84 7.57
C MET A 93 1.39 -12.75 6.51
N LYS A 94 0.16 -13.14 6.85
CA LYS A 94 -0.98 -13.04 5.95
C LYS A 94 -1.35 -11.58 5.76
N GLN A 95 -2.02 -11.24 4.65
CA GLN A 95 -2.40 -9.85 4.37
C GLN A 95 -3.29 -9.25 5.46
N GLU A 96 -4.19 -10.05 6.03
CA GLU A 96 -5.05 -9.63 7.13
C GLU A 96 -4.23 -9.19 8.35
N GLN A 97 -3.16 -9.92 8.66
CA GLN A 97 -2.25 -9.62 9.76
C GLN A 97 -1.42 -8.36 9.49
N ILE A 98 -1.03 -8.12 8.22
CA ILE A 98 -0.34 -6.88 7.82
C ILE A 98 -1.29 -5.69 7.98
N ASN A 99 -2.54 -5.83 7.58
CA ASN A 99 -3.55 -4.79 7.71
C ASN A 99 -3.80 -4.44 9.19
N GLU A 100 -3.93 -5.47 10.05
CA GLU A 100 -4.06 -5.29 11.51
C GLU A 100 -2.83 -4.61 12.10
N LEU A 101 -1.63 -5.01 11.69
CA LEU A 101 -0.37 -4.43 12.14
C LEU A 101 -0.30 -2.93 11.79
N LEU A 102 -0.65 -2.55 10.56
CA LEU A 102 -0.70 -1.16 10.14
C LEU A 102 -1.63 -0.33 11.03
N ALA A 103 -2.83 -0.85 11.31
CA ALA A 103 -3.79 -0.17 12.18
C ALA A 103 -3.28 -0.07 13.63
N GLN A 104 -2.66 -1.12 14.16
CA GLN A 104 -2.07 -1.11 15.51
C GLN A 104 -0.94 -0.08 15.62
N LYS A 105 -0.06 -0.02 14.62
CA LYS A 105 1.06 0.93 14.62
C LYS A 105 0.61 2.38 14.46
N ALA A 106 -0.46 2.64 13.71
CA ALA A 106 -1.07 3.96 13.62
C ALA A 106 -1.65 4.48 14.96
N LEU A 107 -1.95 3.58 15.91
CA LEU A 107 -2.36 3.96 17.27
C LEU A 107 -1.17 4.24 18.20
N GLN A 108 0.05 3.90 17.79
CA GLN A 108 1.27 4.02 18.59
C GLN A 108 2.18 5.15 18.11
N TYR A 109 2.12 5.48 16.80
CA TYR A 109 3.05 6.39 16.13
C TYR A 109 2.29 7.43 15.31
N ASP A 110 2.88 8.61 15.16
CA ASP A 110 2.31 9.71 14.37
C ASP A 110 2.46 9.46 12.87
N ILE A 111 3.61 8.92 12.43
CA ILE A 111 3.93 8.66 11.02
C ILE A 111 4.33 7.20 10.85
N VAL A 112 3.42 6.42 10.30
CA VAL A 112 3.65 5.02 9.92
C VAL A 112 3.81 4.92 8.41
N VAL A 113 4.90 4.31 7.95
CA VAL A 113 5.15 4.07 6.53
C VAL A 113 5.00 2.59 6.22
N ARG A 114 4.12 2.25 5.28
CA ARG A 114 4.13 0.97 4.58
C ARG A 114 4.94 1.14 3.31
N LEU A 115 6.18 0.70 3.31
CA LEU A 115 7.09 0.79 2.17
C LEU A 115 6.96 -0.46 1.29
N LYS A 116 6.59 -0.27 0.03
CA LYS A 116 6.24 -1.34 -0.91
C LYS A 116 7.10 -1.27 -2.16
N GLY A 117 7.61 -2.40 -2.64
CA GLY A 117 8.33 -2.44 -3.91
C GLY A 117 7.45 -1.96 -5.09
N GLY A 118 8.04 -1.25 -6.03
CA GLY A 118 7.33 -0.68 -7.16
C GLY A 118 6.35 0.41 -6.75
N ASP A 119 5.07 0.23 -7.11
CA ASP A 119 3.94 1.10 -6.78
C ASP A 119 2.95 0.36 -5.87
N PRO A 120 2.37 1.02 -4.84
CA PRO A 120 1.46 0.37 -3.89
C PRO A 120 0.20 -0.24 -4.53
N PHE A 121 -0.30 0.34 -5.63
CA PHE A 121 -1.55 -0.06 -6.28
C PHE A 121 -1.35 -0.92 -7.53
N VAL A 122 -0.11 -1.08 -8.00
CA VAL A 122 0.19 -1.95 -9.16
C VAL A 122 0.64 -3.32 -8.67
N PHE A 123 -0.27 -4.28 -8.61
CA PHE A 123 -0.08 -5.65 -8.08
C PHE A 123 0.50 -5.71 -6.66
N GLY A 124 0.40 -4.60 -5.92
CA GLY A 124 0.97 -4.44 -4.57
C GLY A 124 -0.01 -4.68 -3.42
N ARG A 125 -1.30 -4.95 -3.68
CA ARG A 125 -2.36 -5.10 -2.68
C ARG A 125 -2.59 -3.87 -1.78
N GLY A 126 -2.02 -2.72 -2.12
CA GLY A 126 -2.18 -1.49 -1.35
C GLY A 126 -3.63 -1.01 -1.23
N GLY A 127 -4.49 -1.35 -2.21
CA GLY A 127 -5.92 -1.08 -2.13
C GLY A 127 -6.60 -1.81 -0.96
N GLU A 128 -6.20 -3.06 -0.67
CA GLU A 128 -6.72 -3.82 0.48
C GLU A 128 -6.27 -3.20 1.81
N GLU A 129 -5.01 -2.76 1.89
CA GLU A 129 -4.45 -2.07 3.05
C GLU A 129 -5.17 -0.73 3.29
N ALA A 130 -5.38 0.07 2.25
CA ALA A 130 -6.04 1.37 2.32
C ALA A 130 -7.53 1.25 2.75
N LEU A 131 -8.26 0.29 2.19
CA LEU A 131 -9.65 0.02 2.56
C LEU A 131 -9.76 -0.41 4.02
N TYR A 132 -8.90 -1.32 4.47
CA TYR A 132 -8.89 -1.77 5.86
C TYR A 132 -8.67 -0.60 6.83
N LEU A 133 -7.70 0.27 6.56
CA LEU A 133 -7.41 1.45 7.37
C LEU A 133 -8.60 2.42 7.39
N ALA A 134 -9.22 2.65 6.24
CA ALA A 134 -10.42 3.50 6.14
C ALA A 134 -11.58 2.97 6.96
N ASP A 135 -11.84 1.66 6.94
CA ASP A 135 -12.88 1.00 7.74
C ASP A 135 -12.63 1.15 9.25
N HIS A 136 -11.36 1.28 9.65
CA HIS A 136 -10.96 1.52 11.04
C HIS A 136 -10.83 3.01 11.39
N GLY A 137 -11.18 3.92 10.47
CA GLY A 137 -11.14 5.36 10.68
C GLY A 137 -9.73 5.95 10.76
N ILE A 138 -8.73 5.24 10.23
CA ILE A 138 -7.33 5.67 10.16
C ILE A 138 -7.09 6.34 8.82
N TYR A 139 -6.50 7.54 8.85
CA TYR A 139 -6.17 8.25 7.62
C TYR A 139 -4.98 7.58 6.92
N CYS A 140 -5.17 7.31 5.63
CA CYS A 140 -4.16 6.69 4.79
C CYS A 140 -3.91 7.55 3.56
N GLU A 141 -2.65 7.87 3.31
CA GLU A 141 -2.21 8.57 2.10
C GLU A 141 -1.35 7.65 1.23
N VAL A 142 -1.64 7.62 -0.06
CA VAL A 142 -0.88 6.83 -1.02
C VAL A 142 0.10 7.72 -1.76
N VAL A 143 1.37 7.34 -1.73
CA VAL A 143 2.45 7.99 -2.49
C VAL A 143 2.88 7.04 -3.59
N PRO A 144 2.58 7.36 -4.86
CA PRO A 144 2.94 6.52 -5.99
C PRO A 144 4.45 6.24 -6.06
N GLY A 145 4.79 5.10 -6.66
CA GLY A 145 6.16 4.73 -6.97
C GLY A 145 6.31 4.28 -8.42
N ILE A 146 7.53 4.13 -8.89
CA ILE A 146 7.80 3.64 -10.24
C ILE A 146 7.65 2.12 -10.24
N SER A 147 6.61 1.62 -10.92
CA SER A 147 6.40 0.18 -11.05
C SER A 147 7.42 -0.48 -11.97
N SER A 148 7.83 -1.70 -11.63
CA SER A 148 8.72 -2.52 -12.47
C SER A 148 8.14 -2.80 -13.86
N CYS A 149 6.82 -2.73 -14.05
CA CYS A 149 6.20 -2.90 -15.37
C CYS A 149 6.61 -1.81 -16.37
N ILE A 150 7.09 -0.67 -15.90
CA ILE A 150 7.66 0.41 -16.70
C ILE A 150 9.18 0.39 -16.58
N ALA A 151 9.69 0.46 -15.36
CA ALA A 151 11.10 0.65 -15.09
C ALA A 151 11.98 -0.50 -15.62
N ALA A 152 11.56 -1.74 -15.54
CA ALA A 152 12.37 -2.86 -16.02
C ALA A 152 12.61 -2.79 -17.54
N ALA A 153 11.59 -2.41 -18.31
CA ALA A 153 11.72 -2.21 -19.75
C ALA A 153 12.62 -1.00 -20.08
N GLU A 154 12.38 0.14 -19.41
CA GLU A 154 13.14 1.36 -19.65
C GLU A 154 14.62 1.22 -19.31
N LEU A 155 14.95 0.59 -18.18
CA LEU A 155 16.34 0.32 -17.78
C LEU A 155 17.04 -0.65 -18.75
N ALA A 156 16.28 -1.48 -19.48
CA ALA A 156 16.79 -2.31 -20.56
C ALA A 156 16.82 -1.59 -21.92
N GLY A 157 16.48 -0.31 -21.98
CA GLY A 157 16.41 0.47 -23.23
C GLY A 157 15.20 0.16 -24.10
N ILE A 158 14.15 -0.46 -23.55
CA ILE A 158 12.94 -0.86 -24.26
C ILE A 158 11.79 0.09 -23.89
N PRO A 159 11.33 0.98 -24.79
CA PRO A 159 10.18 1.79 -24.54
C PRO A 159 8.90 0.94 -24.53
N VAL A 160 8.07 1.07 -23.51
CA VAL A 160 6.78 0.33 -23.42
C VAL A 160 5.74 0.84 -24.42
N THR A 161 5.90 2.06 -24.94
CA THR A 161 5.14 2.62 -26.06
C THR A 161 6.07 3.25 -27.06
N HIS A 162 5.74 3.17 -28.35
CA HIS A 162 6.53 3.80 -29.43
C HIS A 162 5.62 4.28 -30.55
N ARG A 163 5.78 5.54 -30.96
CA ARG A 163 4.97 6.12 -32.03
C ARG A 163 5.14 5.33 -33.33
N GLY A 164 4.03 4.85 -33.91
CA GLY A 164 4.03 4.07 -35.14
C GLY A 164 4.29 2.57 -34.96
N ILE A 165 4.62 2.10 -33.73
CA ILE A 165 4.84 0.70 -33.43
C ILE A 165 3.83 0.20 -32.39
N SER A 166 3.81 0.80 -31.21
CA SER A 166 2.92 0.39 -30.11
C SER A 166 2.22 1.61 -29.51
N LYS A 167 0.89 1.62 -29.61
CA LYS A 167 0.04 2.74 -29.13
C LYS A 167 -0.34 2.58 -27.66
N GLY A 168 -0.05 1.44 -27.05
CA GLY A 168 -0.40 1.13 -25.67
C GLY A 168 0.46 -0.01 -25.14
N PHE A 169 0.32 -0.26 -23.86
CA PHE A 169 0.90 -1.44 -23.24
C PHE A 169 -0.09 -2.07 -22.28
N ARG A 170 -0.03 -3.38 -22.16
CA ARG A 170 -0.88 -4.17 -21.26
C ARG A 170 -0.01 -4.88 -20.26
N VAL A 171 -0.32 -4.65 -18.98
CA VAL A 171 0.36 -5.31 -17.87
C VAL A 171 -0.54 -6.40 -17.31
N VAL A 172 0.01 -7.60 -17.17
CA VAL A 172 -0.71 -8.75 -16.61
C VAL A 172 0.15 -9.43 -15.57
N THR A 173 -0.49 -10.00 -14.53
CA THR A 173 0.21 -10.90 -13.62
C THR A 173 0.20 -12.31 -14.21
N ALA A 174 1.36 -12.96 -14.21
CA ALA A 174 1.48 -14.33 -14.68
C ALA A 174 0.96 -15.36 -13.68
N HIS A 175 0.78 -14.97 -12.41
CA HIS A 175 0.28 -15.85 -11.35
C HIS A 175 -1.06 -15.39 -10.82
N ASP A 176 -1.94 -16.35 -10.57
CA ASP A 176 -3.23 -16.13 -9.90
C ASP A 176 -3.07 -16.08 -8.37
N ARG A 177 -4.21 -15.95 -7.64
CA ARG A 177 -4.25 -15.95 -6.17
C ARG A 177 -3.71 -17.23 -5.53
N ARG A 178 -3.64 -18.34 -6.28
CA ARG A 178 -3.14 -19.65 -5.83
C ARG A 178 -1.69 -19.88 -6.22
N ASN A 179 -1.02 -18.85 -6.76
CA ASN A 179 0.34 -18.93 -7.29
C ASN A 179 0.47 -19.94 -8.45
N GLN A 180 -0.62 -20.14 -9.21
CA GLN A 180 -0.65 -20.90 -10.43
C GLN A 180 -0.61 -19.93 -11.62
N LEU A 181 -0.15 -20.42 -12.77
CA LEU A 181 -0.18 -19.61 -13.99
C LEU A 181 -1.62 -19.15 -14.27
N SER A 182 -1.78 -17.85 -14.45
CA SER A 182 -3.06 -17.24 -14.77
C SER A 182 -3.58 -17.80 -16.11
N ASP A 183 -4.88 -18.07 -16.17
CA ASP A 183 -5.54 -18.44 -17.42
C ASP A 183 -5.65 -17.21 -18.33
N LEU A 184 -4.60 -16.96 -19.09
CA LEU A 184 -4.47 -15.81 -19.98
C LEU A 184 -4.77 -16.22 -21.41
N ASN A 185 -5.63 -15.46 -22.09
CA ASN A 185 -5.91 -15.67 -23.51
C ASN A 185 -4.77 -15.10 -24.37
N PHE A 186 -3.65 -15.83 -24.45
CA PHE A 186 -2.47 -15.43 -25.21
C PHE A 186 -2.78 -15.20 -26.70
N ALA A 187 -3.68 -15.99 -27.29
CA ALA A 187 -4.06 -15.85 -28.69
C ALA A 187 -4.76 -14.50 -28.96
N SER A 188 -5.55 -14.02 -28.01
CA SER A 188 -6.16 -12.69 -28.10
C SER A 188 -5.13 -11.58 -27.87
N MET A 189 -4.23 -11.75 -26.89
CA MET A 189 -3.18 -10.78 -26.60
C MET A 189 -2.21 -10.62 -27.77
N ALA A 190 -1.82 -11.71 -28.42
CA ALA A 190 -0.91 -11.68 -29.57
C ALA A 190 -1.46 -10.95 -30.79
N LYS A 191 -2.77 -10.72 -30.85
CA LYS A 191 -3.42 -9.95 -31.93
C LYS A 191 -3.51 -8.45 -31.62
N SER A 192 -3.22 -8.03 -30.39
CA SER A 192 -3.20 -6.61 -30.04
C SER A 192 -1.91 -5.95 -30.52
N GLU A 193 -2.00 -4.68 -30.90
CA GLU A 193 -0.84 -3.84 -31.25
C GLU A 193 -0.23 -3.20 -29.98
N GLU A 194 -0.32 -3.88 -28.84
CA GLU A 194 0.15 -3.41 -27.55
C GLU A 194 1.43 -4.11 -27.14
N THR A 195 2.29 -3.42 -26.42
CA THR A 195 3.40 -4.07 -25.71
C THR A 195 2.85 -4.88 -24.54
N LEU A 196 3.22 -6.16 -24.46
CA LEU A 196 2.79 -7.03 -23.37
C LEU A 196 3.86 -7.10 -22.30
N VAL A 197 3.48 -6.81 -21.06
CA VAL A 197 4.36 -6.86 -19.89
C VAL A 197 3.81 -7.89 -18.91
N PHE A 198 4.59 -8.94 -18.66
CA PHE A 198 4.23 -10.00 -17.72
C PHE A 198 5.01 -9.82 -16.43
N LEU A 199 4.29 -9.66 -15.31
CA LEU A 199 4.88 -9.61 -13.97
C LEU A 199 4.72 -10.99 -13.28
N MET A 200 5.79 -11.44 -12.64
CA MET A 200 5.86 -12.74 -11.98
C MET A 200 6.14 -12.58 -10.47
#